data_5fbf4d4f6450135c50f92f7f5630356e
#
_entry.id   5fbf4d4f6450135c50f92f7f5630356e
#
_cell.length_a   1.000
_cell.length_b   1.000
_cell.length_c   1.000
_cell.angle_alpha   90.00
_cell.angle_beta   90.00
_cell.angle_gamma   90.00
#
_symmetry.space_group_name_H-M   'P 1'
#
loop_
_entity.id
_entity.type
_entity.pdbx_description
1 polymer ?
#
loop_
_entity_poly.entity_id
_entity_poly.type
_entity_poly.pdbx_seq_one_letter_code
_entity_poly.pdbx_strand_id
1 'polypeptide(L)'
;MTPLLVLAVAVGGALGAVLRHLASVSLAGRGRIPWGVLVVNVVGSFIAGLALGLPLDPTAKLIVLTGFCGGLTTFSTLSVDTLQLILDGKRRAAAVSVLLNLALGFAAVLAGLALAELFLSA
;
A
#
# COMPACT_ATOMS: atom_id res chain seq x y z
N MET A 1 18.09 11.16 12.21
CA MET A 1 17.59 9.84 12.63
C MET A 1 18.67 9.09 13.38
N THR A 2 18.31 8.45 14.49
CA THR A 2 19.25 7.60 15.20
C THR A 2 19.46 6.28 14.43
N PRO A 3 20.57 5.57 14.63
CA PRO A 3 20.77 4.25 14.01
C PRO A 3 19.68 3.26 14.39
N LEU A 4 19.15 3.33 15.62
CA LEU A 4 18.07 2.46 16.06
C LEU A 4 16.78 2.73 15.30
N LEU A 5 16.47 4.00 15.03
CA LEU A 5 15.29 4.38 14.25
C LEU A 5 15.42 3.91 12.80
N VAL A 6 16.60 4.06 12.21
CA VAL A 6 16.87 3.55 10.85
C VAL A 6 16.64 2.04 10.80
N LEU A 7 17.13 1.31 11.80
CA LEU A 7 16.92 -0.13 11.89
C LEU A 7 15.43 -0.49 12.02
N ALA A 8 14.68 0.24 12.85
CA ALA A 8 13.25 0.01 13.03
C ALA A 8 12.47 0.25 11.72
N VAL A 9 12.79 1.32 11.00
CA VAL A 9 12.19 1.61 9.70
C VAL A 9 12.54 0.51 8.70
N ALA A 10 13.79 0.05 8.69
CA ALA A 10 14.24 -1.01 7.80
C ALA A 10 13.53 -2.35 8.08
N VAL A 11 13.34 -2.71 9.35
CA VAL A 11 12.60 -3.92 9.75
C VAL A 11 11.14 -3.80 9.33
N GLY A 12 10.51 -2.64 9.58
CA GLY A 12 9.15 -2.37 9.13
C GLY A 12 9.01 -2.52 7.63
N GLY A 13 9.94 -1.96 6.87
CA GLY A 13 9.96 -2.06 5.42
C GLY A 13 10.14 -3.49 4.94
N ALA A 14 11.00 -4.26 5.60
CA ALA A 14 11.21 -5.67 5.28
C ALA A 14 9.93 -6.49 5.50
N LEU A 15 9.23 -6.26 6.61
CA LEU A 15 7.94 -6.92 6.87
C LEU A 15 6.91 -6.56 5.80
N GLY A 16 6.80 -5.28 5.46
CA GLY A 16 5.90 -4.83 4.40
C GLY A 16 6.24 -5.47 3.05
N ALA A 17 7.51 -5.54 2.70
CA ALA A 17 7.96 -6.14 1.44
C ALA A 17 7.68 -7.65 1.38
N VAL A 18 7.85 -8.37 2.49
CA VAL A 18 7.50 -9.79 2.57
C VAL A 18 6.00 -9.99 2.35
N LEU A 19 5.18 -9.20 3.02
CA LEU A 19 3.72 -9.28 2.85
C LEU A 19 3.30 -8.94 1.43
N ARG A 20 3.94 -7.93 0.80
CA ARG A 20 3.71 -7.60 -0.61
C ARG A 20 4.01 -8.79 -1.51
N HIS A 21 5.15 -9.44 -1.29
CA HIS A 21 5.54 -10.61 -2.08
C HIS A 21 4.54 -11.75 -1.91
N LEU A 22 4.14 -12.04 -0.68
CA LEU A 22 3.17 -13.09 -0.39
C LEU A 22 1.82 -12.80 -1.06
N ALA A 23 1.35 -11.56 -1.02
CA ALA A 23 0.12 -11.17 -1.70
C ALA A 23 0.23 -11.35 -3.21
N SER A 24 1.35 -10.96 -3.79
CA SER A 24 1.58 -11.09 -5.24
C SER A 24 1.57 -12.56 -5.66
N VAL A 25 2.21 -13.42 -4.91
CA VAL A 25 2.26 -14.86 -5.21
C VAL A 25 0.89 -15.51 -4.99
N SER A 26 0.23 -15.20 -3.88
CA SER A 26 -1.07 -15.80 -3.52
C SER A 26 -2.19 -15.44 -4.49
N LEU A 27 -2.14 -14.22 -5.04
CA LEU A 27 -3.18 -13.72 -5.94
C LEU A 27 -2.76 -13.76 -7.41
N ALA A 28 -1.59 -14.30 -7.71
CA ALA A 28 -1.12 -14.45 -9.09
C ALA A 28 -2.07 -15.32 -9.91
N GLY A 29 -2.33 -14.93 -11.14
CA GLY A 29 -3.18 -15.67 -12.06
C GLY A 29 -4.67 -15.56 -11.80
N ARG A 30 -5.10 -14.73 -10.85
CA ARG A 30 -6.51 -14.51 -10.53
C ARG A 30 -7.03 -13.29 -11.27
N GLY A 31 -7.87 -13.53 -12.29
CA GLY A 31 -8.49 -12.46 -13.03
C GLY A 31 -7.55 -11.80 -14.04
N ARG A 32 -7.97 -10.63 -14.54
CA ARG A 32 -7.29 -9.93 -15.65
C ARG A 32 -6.31 -8.85 -15.18
N ILE A 33 -6.42 -8.45 -13.92
CA ILE A 33 -5.56 -7.40 -13.36
C ILE A 33 -4.65 -8.00 -12.27
N PRO A 34 -3.53 -7.32 -11.94
CA PRO A 34 -2.64 -7.77 -10.87
C PRO A 34 -3.26 -7.47 -9.49
N TRP A 35 -4.10 -8.38 -9.00
CA TRP A 35 -4.83 -8.21 -7.73
C TRP A 35 -3.91 -8.06 -6.53
N GLY A 36 -2.74 -8.72 -6.53
CA GLY A 36 -1.79 -8.61 -5.43
C GLY A 36 -1.33 -7.18 -5.20
N VAL A 37 -0.98 -6.48 -6.27
CA VAL A 37 -0.57 -5.06 -6.22
C VAL A 37 -1.72 -4.19 -5.74
N LEU A 38 -2.92 -4.41 -6.25
CA LEU A 38 -4.10 -3.64 -5.85
C LEU A 38 -4.37 -3.81 -4.36
N VAL A 39 -4.37 -5.05 -3.87
CA VAL A 39 -4.67 -5.33 -2.46
C VAL A 39 -3.64 -4.67 -1.54
N VAL A 40 -2.35 -4.82 -1.82
CA VAL A 40 -1.33 -4.23 -0.93
C VAL A 40 -1.35 -2.71 -0.97
N ASN A 41 -1.62 -2.12 -2.13
CA ASN A 41 -1.70 -0.66 -2.24
C ASN A 41 -2.92 -0.12 -1.49
N VAL A 42 -4.06 -0.79 -1.55
CA VAL A 42 -5.27 -0.41 -0.82
C VAL A 42 -5.07 -0.60 0.69
N VAL A 43 -4.55 -1.75 1.11
CA VAL A 43 -4.29 -2.02 2.54
C VAL A 43 -3.27 -1.03 3.11
N GLY A 44 -2.18 -0.82 2.39
CA GLY A 44 -1.15 0.14 2.81
C GLY A 44 -1.69 1.57 2.90
N SER A 45 -2.53 1.97 1.95
CA SER A 45 -3.18 3.29 1.96
C SER A 45 -4.12 3.45 3.16
N PHE A 46 -4.88 2.41 3.48
CA PHE A 46 -5.76 2.42 4.65
C PHE A 46 -4.97 2.56 5.95
N ILE A 47 -3.90 1.77 6.11
CA ILE A 47 -3.03 1.84 7.28
C ILE A 47 -2.37 3.22 7.37
N ALA A 48 -1.94 3.78 6.23
CA ALA A 48 -1.37 5.12 6.19
C ALA A 48 -2.39 6.18 6.66
N GLY A 49 -3.64 6.06 6.21
CA GLY A 49 -4.71 6.96 6.68
C GLY A 49 -4.94 6.86 8.18
N LEU A 50 -4.97 5.64 8.72
CA LEU A 50 -5.06 5.43 10.17
C LEU A 50 -3.90 6.08 10.92
N ALA A 51 -2.68 5.84 10.46
CA ALA A 51 -1.48 6.37 11.12
C ALA A 51 -1.43 7.89 11.10
N LEU A 52 -1.89 8.51 9.99
CA LEU A 52 -1.95 9.96 9.88
C LEU A 52 -3.03 10.56 10.78
N GLY A 53 -4.15 9.87 10.95
CA GLY A 53 -5.27 10.36 11.74
C GLY A 53 -5.14 10.12 13.24
N LEU A 54 -4.35 9.14 13.64
CA LEU A 54 -4.13 8.83 15.05
C LEU A 54 -3.02 9.71 15.65
N PRO A 55 -3.08 10.00 16.97
CA PRO A 55 -2.07 10.83 17.65
C PRO A 55 -0.82 10.05 17.98
N LEU A 56 -0.21 9.45 16.96
CA LEU A 56 1.06 8.75 17.11
C LEU A 56 2.21 9.76 17.21
N ASP A 57 3.25 9.42 17.96
CA ASP A 57 4.44 10.26 17.99
C ASP A 57 5.18 10.21 16.65
N PRO A 58 6.06 11.18 16.34
CA PRO A 58 6.75 11.22 15.04
C PRO A 58 7.54 9.95 14.74
N THR A 59 8.13 9.31 15.75
CA THR A 59 8.89 8.07 15.57
C THR A 59 7.99 6.93 15.11
N ALA A 60 6.84 6.74 15.78
CA ALA A 60 5.87 5.71 15.42
C ALA A 60 5.31 5.95 14.03
N LYS A 61 4.97 7.20 13.69
CA LYS A 61 4.50 7.54 12.34
C LYS A 61 5.54 7.20 11.28
N LEU A 62 6.80 7.50 11.52
CA LEU A 62 7.87 7.22 10.57
C LEU A 62 8.03 5.71 10.33
N ILE A 63 7.98 4.91 11.40
CA ILE A 63 8.09 3.46 11.29
C ILE A 63 6.91 2.88 10.51
N VAL A 64 5.69 3.30 10.82
CA VAL A 64 4.48 2.78 10.17
C VAL A 64 4.39 3.28 8.72
N LEU A 65 4.54 4.58 8.50
CA LEU A 65 4.34 5.16 7.16
C LEU A 65 5.50 4.86 6.22
N THR A 66 6.70 5.31 6.58
CA THR A 66 7.87 5.16 5.72
C THR A 66 8.37 3.72 5.70
N GLY A 67 8.35 3.06 6.86
CA GLY A 67 8.79 1.67 6.98
C GLY A 67 7.75 0.71 6.42
N PHE A 68 6.74 0.39 7.20
CA PHE A 68 5.81 -0.69 6.89
C PHE A 68 4.99 -0.40 5.63
N CYS A 69 4.28 0.73 5.58
CA CYS A 69 3.47 1.07 4.41
C CYS A 69 4.33 1.29 3.17
N GLY A 70 5.51 1.90 3.33
CA GLY A 70 6.45 2.10 2.24
C GLY A 70 6.97 0.79 1.65
N GLY A 71 7.20 -0.23 2.49
CA GLY A 71 7.60 -1.55 2.02
C GLY A 71 6.44 -2.36 1.43
N LEU A 72 5.23 -2.19 1.98
CA LEU A 72 4.04 -2.92 1.54
C LEU A 72 3.53 -2.44 0.20
N THR A 73 3.42 -1.12 0.00
CA THR A 73 2.90 -0.54 -1.24
C THR A 73 3.96 -0.48 -2.32
N THR A 74 3.53 -0.40 -3.59
CA THR A 74 4.47 -0.33 -4.70
C THR A 74 3.89 0.42 -5.88
N PHE A 75 4.61 1.45 -6.32
CA PHE A 75 4.35 2.11 -7.58
C PHE A 75 5.13 1.45 -8.72
N SER A 76 6.33 0.98 -8.46
CA SER A 76 7.18 0.37 -9.48
C SER A 76 6.56 -0.89 -10.08
N THR A 77 6.06 -1.79 -9.23
CA THR A 77 5.40 -3.02 -9.69
C THR A 77 4.11 -2.68 -10.45
N LEU A 78 3.33 -1.71 -9.94
CA LEU A 78 2.13 -1.25 -10.65
C LEU A 78 2.48 -0.75 -12.05
N SER A 79 3.55 0.01 -12.19
CA SER A 79 4.00 0.56 -13.47
C SER A 79 4.44 -0.54 -14.44
N VAL A 80 5.23 -1.51 -13.95
CA VAL A 80 5.70 -2.63 -14.77
C VAL A 80 4.54 -3.51 -15.21
N ASP A 81 3.63 -3.84 -14.29
CA ASP A 81 2.48 -4.68 -14.61
C ASP A 81 1.54 -3.99 -15.59
N THR A 82 1.37 -2.68 -15.45
CA THR A 82 0.56 -1.88 -16.37
C THR A 82 1.17 -1.90 -17.79
N LEU A 83 2.48 -1.68 -17.88
CA LEU A 83 3.17 -1.75 -19.16
C LEU A 83 3.03 -3.14 -19.78
N GLN A 84 3.19 -4.20 -19.00
CA GLN A 84 3.06 -5.57 -19.49
C GLN A 84 1.65 -5.83 -20.03
N LEU A 85 0.61 -5.36 -19.36
CA LEU A 85 -0.76 -5.47 -19.85
C LEU A 85 -0.94 -4.75 -21.17
N ILE A 86 -0.36 -3.56 -21.33
CA ILE A 86 -0.43 -2.81 -22.60
C ILE A 86 0.28 -3.57 -23.70
N LEU A 87 1.48 -4.10 -23.43
CA LEU A 87 2.26 -4.86 -24.42
C LEU A 87 1.55 -6.16 -24.83
N ASP A 88 0.78 -6.76 -23.91
CA ASP A 88 0.00 -7.96 -24.19
C ASP A 88 -1.33 -7.65 -24.88
N GLY A 89 -1.59 -6.40 -25.24
CA GLY A 89 -2.82 -5.98 -25.91
C GLY A 89 -4.02 -5.80 -24.98
N LYS A 90 -3.80 -5.84 -23.67
CA LYS A 90 -4.87 -5.74 -22.65
C LYS A 90 -4.99 -4.32 -22.12
N ARG A 91 -5.26 -3.36 -23.00
CA ARG A 91 -5.31 -1.93 -22.64
C ARG A 91 -6.42 -1.60 -21.66
N ARG A 92 -7.58 -2.24 -21.79
CA ARG A 92 -8.70 -2.04 -20.85
C ARG A 92 -8.32 -2.51 -19.45
N ALA A 93 -7.72 -3.69 -19.33
CA ALA A 93 -7.26 -4.21 -18.05
C ALA A 93 -6.20 -3.29 -17.43
N ALA A 94 -5.28 -2.76 -18.23
CA ALA A 94 -4.28 -1.79 -17.75
C ALA A 94 -4.96 -0.53 -17.19
N ALA A 95 -5.90 0.05 -17.92
CA ALA A 95 -6.63 1.24 -17.47
C ALA A 95 -7.44 0.96 -16.20
N VAL A 96 -8.14 -0.15 -16.14
CA VAL A 96 -8.93 -0.55 -14.96
C VAL A 96 -8.02 -0.73 -13.75
N SER A 97 -6.87 -1.39 -13.92
CA SER A 97 -5.91 -1.60 -12.83
C SER A 97 -5.42 -0.27 -12.24
N VAL A 98 -5.00 0.66 -13.09
CA VAL A 98 -4.51 1.98 -12.66
C VAL A 98 -5.63 2.76 -11.96
N LEU A 99 -6.82 2.81 -12.57
CA LEU A 99 -7.95 3.54 -12.00
C LEU A 99 -8.39 2.97 -10.66
N LEU A 100 -8.43 1.64 -10.52
CA LEU A 100 -8.77 1.00 -9.25
C LEU A 100 -7.71 1.29 -8.18
N ASN A 101 -6.43 1.24 -8.54
CA ASN A 101 -5.37 1.58 -7.59
C ASN A 101 -5.51 3.01 -7.08
N LEU A 102 -5.76 3.96 -7.98
CA LEU A 102 -5.92 5.37 -7.60
C LEU A 102 -7.20 5.60 -6.80
N ALA A 103 -8.33 5.12 -7.31
CA ALA A 103 -9.63 5.36 -6.68
C ALA A 103 -9.76 4.66 -5.32
N LEU A 104 -9.45 3.37 -5.27
CA LEU A 104 -9.57 2.60 -4.04
C LEU A 104 -8.46 2.96 -3.04
N GLY A 105 -7.26 3.30 -3.53
CA GLY A 105 -6.19 3.78 -2.66
C GLY A 105 -6.56 5.10 -1.99
N PHE A 106 -7.08 6.05 -2.75
CA PHE A 106 -7.54 7.34 -2.21
C PHE A 106 -8.69 7.14 -1.23
N ALA A 107 -9.69 6.32 -1.60
CA ALA A 107 -10.81 6.00 -0.72
C ALA A 107 -10.33 5.31 0.57
N ALA A 108 -9.32 4.44 0.48
CA ALA A 108 -8.75 3.74 1.63
C ALA A 108 -8.07 4.71 2.60
N VAL A 109 -7.32 5.71 2.09
CA VAL A 109 -6.72 6.75 2.94
C VAL A 109 -7.82 7.52 3.68
N LEU A 110 -8.87 7.93 2.97
CA LEU A 110 -9.98 8.67 3.58
C LEU A 110 -10.72 7.80 4.62
N ALA A 111 -10.92 6.53 4.33
CA ALA A 111 -11.53 5.58 5.27
C ALA A 111 -10.69 5.42 6.53
N GLY A 112 -9.37 5.32 6.38
CA GLY A 112 -8.45 5.24 7.51
C GLY A 112 -8.48 6.50 8.37
N LEU A 113 -8.47 7.68 7.74
CA LEU A 113 -8.60 8.95 8.44
C LEU A 113 -9.94 9.06 9.17
N ALA A 114 -11.03 8.68 8.52
CA ALA A 114 -12.37 8.72 9.12
C ALA A 114 -12.47 7.76 10.31
N LEU A 115 -11.92 6.56 10.18
CA LEU A 115 -11.93 5.59 11.27
C LEU A 115 -11.11 6.09 12.47
N ALA A 116 -9.96 6.70 12.22
CA ALA A 116 -9.14 7.31 13.28
C ALA A 116 -9.92 8.41 13.99
N GLU A 117 -10.62 9.26 13.25
CA GLU A 117 -11.43 10.33 13.81
C GLU A 117 -12.57 9.78 14.67
N LEU A 118 -13.27 8.74 14.20
CA LEU A 118 -14.32 8.08 14.99
C LEU A 118 -13.76 7.50 16.29
N PHE A 119 -12.59 6.88 16.22
CA PHE A 119 -11.94 6.29 17.39
C PHE A 119 -11.60 7.35 18.42
N LEU A 120 -11.11 8.54 17.99
CA LEU A 120 -10.74 9.63 18.89
C LEU A 120 -11.94 10.36 19.48
N SER A 121 -13.07 10.37 18.80
CA SER A 121 -14.28 11.06 19.24
C SER A 121 -15.15 10.19 20.15
N ALA A 122 -14.85 8.92 20.29
CA ALA A 122 -15.63 7.96 21.10
C ALA A 122 -15.36 8.04 22.62
#